data_77c11b8fa6f13910a9f9316a0055c76c
#
_entry.id   77c11b8fa6f13910a9f9316a0055c76c
#
_cell.length_a   1.000
_cell.length_b   1.000
_cell.length_c   1.000
_cell.angle_alpha   90.00
_cell.angle_beta   90.00
_cell.angle_gamma   90.00
#
_symmetry.space_group_name_H-M   'P 1'
#
loop_
_entity.id
_entity.type
_entity.pdbx_description
1 polymer ?
#
loop_
_entity_poly.entity_id
_entity_poly.type
_entity_poly.pdbx_seq_one_letter_code
_entity_poly.pdbx_strand_id
1 'polypeptide(L)'
;MIKTTIIIDGMMCGMCEAHISDTIRKNFPGAKKVSASHGKGIATFLSDEVPDETELKKAVNDTGYQYISSESNEYVKKGLFGLG
;
A
#
# COMPACT_ATOMS: atom_id res chain seq x y z
N MET A 1 10.96 -10.18 0.00
CA MET A 1 10.13 -9.03 -0.40
C MET A 1 9.51 -8.37 0.80
N ILE A 2 9.23 -7.11 0.70
CA ILE A 2 8.63 -6.36 1.80
C ILE A 2 7.18 -6.07 1.48
N LYS A 3 6.28 -6.32 2.43
CA LYS A 3 4.88 -5.94 2.28
C LYS A 3 4.63 -4.69 3.11
N THR A 4 4.13 -3.65 2.47
CA THR A 4 3.82 -2.40 3.15
C THR A 4 2.32 -2.24 3.22
N THR A 5 1.82 -1.93 4.41
CA THR A 5 0.39 -1.65 4.63
C THR A 5 0.28 -0.20 5.05
N ILE A 6 -0.57 0.55 4.35
CA ILE A 6 -0.78 1.97 4.64
C ILE A 6 -2.20 2.15 5.14
N ILE A 7 -2.35 2.83 6.26
CA ILE A 7 -3.67 3.15 6.79
C ILE A 7 -4.03 4.53 6.25
N ILE A 8 -5.16 4.61 5.56
CA ILE A 8 -5.59 5.83 4.86
C ILE A 8 -7.01 6.18 5.25
N ASP A 9 -7.22 7.46 5.56
CA ASP A 9 -8.55 7.95 5.86
C ASP A 9 -9.09 8.68 4.64
N GLY A 10 -10.37 8.55 4.38
CA GLY A 10 -11.02 9.26 3.27
C GLY A 10 -11.32 8.42 2.04
N MET A 11 -10.89 7.15 2.02
CA MET A 11 -11.27 6.27 0.92
C MET A 11 -12.70 5.83 1.15
N MET A 12 -13.59 6.23 0.27
CA MET A 12 -15.01 5.96 0.48
C MET A 12 -15.65 5.04 -0.55
N CYS A 13 -14.99 4.71 -1.62
CA CYS A 13 -15.57 3.88 -2.66
C CYS A 13 -14.50 3.23 -3.54
N GLY A 14 -14.95 2.39 -4.46
CA GLY A 14 -14.02 1.68 -5.34
C GLY A 14 -13.16 2.57 -6.21
N MET A 15 -13.65 3.75 -6.59
CA MET A 15 -12.85 4.67 -7.38
C MET A 15 -11.68 5.18 -6.57
N CYS A 16 -11.87 5.34 -5.26
CA CYS A 16 -10.80 5.76 -4.39
C CYS A 16 -9.70 4.70 -4.34
N GLU A 17 -10.11 3.43 -4.34
CA GLU A 17 -9.16 2.33 -4.35
C GLU A 17 -8.30 2.37 -5.60
N ALA A 18 -8.92 2.59 -6.75
CA ALA A 18 -8.18 2.66 -8.01
C ALA A 18 -7.21 3.84 -8.01
N HIS A 19 -7.67 4.98 -7.50
CA HIS A 19 -6.84 6.18 -7.44
C HIS A 19 -5.60 5.96 -6.57
N ILE A 20 -5.80 5.37 -5.40
CA ILE A 20 -4.69 5.08 -4.49
C ILE A 20 -3.73 4.07 -5.14
N SER A 21 -4.28 3.02 -5.75
CA SER A 21 -3.44 2.00 -6.39
C SER A 21 -2.59 2.61 -7.51
N ASP A 22 -3.19 3.45 -8.33
CA ASP A 22 -2.46 4.10 -9.41
C ASP A 22 -1.39 5.04 -8.87
N THR A 23 -1.69 5.75 -7.80
CA THR A 23 -0.74 6.66 -7.16
C THR A 23 0.47 5.89 -6.63
N ILE A 24 0.23 4.74 -6.01
CA ILE A 24 1.31 3.91 -5.51
C ILE A 24 2.18 3.42 -6.67
N ARG A 25 1.57 2.93 -7.73
CA ARG A 25 2.32 2.45 -8.89
C ARG A 25 3.15 3.55 -9.53
N LYS A 26 2.61 4.75 -9.57
CA LYS A 26 3.28 5.88 -10.19
C LYS A 26 4.48 6.34 -9.36
N ASN A 27 4.32 6.39 -8.05
CA ASN A 27 5.38 6.87 -7.17
C ASN A 27 6.38 5.79 -6.76
N PHE A 28 5.97 4.54 -6.85
CA PHE A 28 6.84 3.42 -6.48
C PHE A 28 6.81 2.40 -7.62
N PRO A 29 7.56 2.65 -8.69
CA PRO A 29 7.53 1.79 -9.88
C PRO A 29 7.84 0.32 -9.61
N GLY A 30 8.56 0.04 -8.53
CA GLY A 30 8.85 -1.35 -8.17
C GLY A 30 7.75 -2.03 -7.38
N ALA A 31 6.66 -1.33 -7.09
CA ALA A 31 5.58 -1.91 -6.29
C ALA A 31 4.85 -3.00 -7.08
N LYS A 32 4.59 -4.12 -6.40
CA LYS A 32 3.88 -5.26 -6.98
C LYS A 32 2.69 -5.61 -6.12
N LYS A 33 1.71 -6.26 -6.71
CA LYS A 33 0.49 -6.67 -6.02
C LYS A 33 -0.14 -5.52 -5.23
N VAL A 34 -0.22 -4.37 -5.88
CA VAL A 34 -0.81 -3.19 -5.26
C VAL A 34 -2.30 -3.41 -5.08
N SER A 35 -2.80 -3.17 -3.89
CA SER A 35 -4.19 -3.37 -3.55
C SER A 35 -4.65 -2.31 -2.57
N ALA A 36 -5.90 -1.93 -2.64
CA ALA A 36 -6.48 -0.97 -1.72
C ALA A 36 -7.89 -1.41 -1.35
N SER A 37 -8.30 -1.14 -0.13
CA SER A 37 -9.64 -1.51 0.35
C SER A 37 -10.27 -0.33 1.07
N HIS A 38 -11.33 0.22 0.50
CA HIS A 38 -12.01 1.35 1.13
C HIS A 38 -12.78 0.89 2.39
N GLY A 39 -13.22 -0.35 2.39
CA GLY A 39 -13.93 -0.87 3.55
C GLY A 39 -13.04 -1.01 4.78
N LYS A 40 -11.75 -1.24 4.56
CA LYS A 40 -10.80 -1.37 5.66
C LYS A 40 -9.95 -0.12 5.83
N GLY A 41 -9.99 0.78 4.89
CA GLY A 41 -9.17 2.00 4.94
C GLY A 41 -7.69 1.74 4.81
N ILE A 42 -7.30 0.73 4.05
CA ILE A 42 -5.89 0.38 3.90
C ILE A 42 -5.50 0.18 2.44
N ALA A 43 -4.22 0.33 2.18
CA ALA A 43 -3.64 -0.03 0.89
C ALA A 43 -2.39 -0.85 1.16
N THR A 44 -2.11 -1.82 0.32
CA THR A 44 -0.94 -2.68 0.49
C THR A 44 -0.21 -2.86 -0.81
N PHE A 45 1.08 -3.12 -0.74
CA PHE A 45 1.86 -3.48 -1.92
C PHE A 45 3.14 -4.19 -1.49
N LEU A 46 3.76 -4.86 -2.44
CA LEU A 46 5.02 -5.55 -2.21
C LEU A 46 6.13 -4.81 -2.93
N SER A 47 7.31 -4.79 -2.34
CA SER A 47 8.49 -4.17 -2.98
C SER A 47 9.74 -4.87 -2.48
N ASP A 48 10.87 -4.62 -3.15
CA ASP A 48 12.12 -5.24 -2.76
C ASP A 48 12.70 -4.60 -1.49
N GLU A 49 12.41 -3.33 -1.28
CA GLU A 49 12.93 -2.59 -0.14
C GLU A 49 11.84 -1.88 0.61
N VAL A 50 12.11 -1.53 1.85
CA VAL A 50 11.16 -0.77 2.65
C VAL A 50 11.02 0.62 2.05
N PRO A 51 9.80 1.04 1.67
CA PRO A 51 9.61 2.36 1.08
C PRO A 51 9.81 3.46 2.12
N ASP A 52 10.16 4.65 1.64
CA ASP A 52 10.35 5.79 2.52
C ASP A 52 8.99 6.26 3.00
N GLU A 53 8.80 6.33 4.30
CA GLU A 53 7.53 6.75 4.91
C GLU A 53 7.16 8.17 4.49
N THR A 54 8.12 9.04 4.35
CA THR A 54 7.86 10.42 3.94
C THR A 54 7.28 10.45 2.52
N GLU A 55 7.79 9.61 1.63
CA GLU A 55 7.26 9.53 0.28
C GLU A 55 5.88 8.91 0.24
N LEU A 56 5.62 7.91 1.08
CA LEU A 56 4.30 7.31 1.18
C LEU A 56 3.29 8.36 1.65
N LYS A 57 3.66 9.11 2.68
CA LYS A 57 2.78 10.15 3.22
C LYS A 57 2.48 11.20 2.18
N LYS A 58 3.50 11.65 1.46
CA LYS A 58 3.32 12.67 0.44
C LYS A 58 2.45 12.15 -0.70
N ALA A 59 2.67 10.94 -1.15
CA ALA A 59 1.90 10.36 -2.24
C ALA A 59 0.43 10.26 -1.88
N VAL A 60 0.13 9.78 -0.68
CA VAL A 60 -1.26 9.65 -0.24
C VAL A 60 -1.91 11.02 -0.05
N ASN A 61 -1.21 11.94 0.60
CA ASN A 61 -1.78 13.26 0.83
C ASN A 61 -2.02 14.03 -0.46
N ASP A 62 -1.19 13.81 -1.47
CA ASP A 62 -1.35 14.47 -2.76
C ASP A 62 -2.63 14.03 -3.48
N THR A 63 -3.18 12.88 -3.13
CA THR A 63 -4.43 12.42 -3.75
C THR A 63 -5.65 13.06 -3.12
N GLY A 64 -5.48 13.76 -2.00
CA GLY A 64 -6.60 14.34 -1.28
C GLY A 64 -7.07 13.49 -0.12
N TYR A 65 -6.51 12.29 0.05
CA TYR A 65 -6.83 11.43 1.19
C TYR A 65 -5.81 11.67 2.29
N GLN A 66 -6.11 11.18 3.47
CA GLN A 66 -5.23 11.42 4.60
C GLN A 66 -4.44 10.18 4.97
N TYR A 67 -3.12 10.31 4.99
CA TYR A 67 -2.23 9.26 5.45
C TYR A 67 -2.28 9.22 6.98
N ILE A 68 -2.56 8.07 7.54
CA ILE A 68 -2.60 7.89 8.98
C ILE A 68 -1.30 7.26 9.46
N SER A 69 -0.95 6.11 8.92
CA SER A 69 0.29 5.43 9.31
C SER A 69 0.62 4.36 8.28
N SER A 70 1.81 3.80 8.40
CA SER A 70 2.18 2.69 7.54
C SER A 70 3.06 1.72 8.31
N GLU A 71 3.11 0.48 7.83
CA GLU A 71 3.89 -0.55 8.45
C GLU A 71 4.48 -1.42 7.35
N SER A 72 5.74 -1.76 7.44
CA SER A 72 6.41 -2.60 6.46
C SER A 72 6.95 -3.83 7.16
N ASN A 73 6.66 -5.00 6.61
CA ASN A 73 7.09 -6.26 7.17
C ASN A 73 7.61 -7.15 6.07
N GLU A 74 8.43 -8.12 6.44
CA GLU A 74 8.90 -9.08 5.47
C GLU A 74 7.76 -9.95 5.02
N TYR A 75 7.59 -10.11 3.70
CA TYR A 75 6.53 -10.91 3.15
C TYR A 75 7.08 -12.26 2.72
N VAL A 76 6.51 -13.33 3.26
CA VAL A 76 6.91 -14.67 2.92
C VAL A 76 5.74 -15.35 2.24
N LYS A 77 5.99 -15.91 1.07
CA LYS A 77 4.95 -16.56 0.31
C LYS A 77 4.50 -17.82 1.01
N LYS A 78 3.28 -17.83 1.45
CA LYS A 78 2.78 -18.93 2.23
C LYS A 78 2.82 -20.27 1.58
N GLY A 79 2.66 -20.28 0.33
CA GLY A 79 2.68 -21.53 -0.38
C GLY A 79 3.94 -22.35 -0.16
N LEU A 80 4.99 -21.68 0.15
CA LEU A 80 6.24 -22.36 0.34
C LEU A 80 6.24 -23.13 1.63
N PHE A 81 5.40 -22.76 2.53
CA PHE A 81 5.45 -23.37 3.77
C PHE A 81 4.29 -24.18 3.97
N GLY A 82 3.52 -24.30 3.07
CA GLY A 82 2.34 -25.03 3.17
C GLY A 82 2.43 -26.08 4.11
N LEU A 83 3.48 -26.41 4.39
CA LEU A 83 3.63 -27.39 5.21
C LEU A 83 4.05 -26.90 6.41
N GLY A 84 4.07 -25.91 6.52
CA GLY A 84 4.37 -25.40 7.82
C GLY A 84 5.49 -24.82 8.01
#